data_c2705dc2eeef59d74956e4a33b7cce07
#
_entry.id   c2705dc2eeef59d74956e4a33b7cce07
#
_cell.length_a   1.000
_cell.length_b   1.000
_cell.length_c   1.000
_cell.angle_alpha   90.00
_cell.angle_beta   90.00
_cell.angle_gamma   90.00
#
_symmetry.space_group_name_H-M   'P 1'
#
loop_
_entity.id
_entity.type
_entity.pdbx_description
1 polymer ?
#
loop_
_entity_poly.entity_id
_entity_poly.type
_entity_poly.pdbx_seq_one_letter_code
_entity_poly.pdbx_strand_id
1 'polypeptide(L)'
;MPFFRNRNTFFTLSLIIISELTLSSQEASVYENYYLDLFIINPAVTGVNYFPEADLSVRKQWVGFPDAPSTFLLAGNVRVGRKGFYDSRKFLNKNPLKMSGRVGLGASIFTDIDGPLTYTGGIFSYAYHLPVSSKSNLSFGISAIGSHYAFNQSVLKPDQPDDPYLLSGNDNVFSANFNLGIYFQNEDFFAGLSADKILPDFYTLHEDKKSKPSFFLLGGTKIKLSGNSVMLEPSVVIKKTGNTDPSIDFHTKLIIRRLTWIAISYSTTNKINFRFGLRLYKMLYAGYNYEYTLGDMASYSFGSHEIHLGINLGFTGTEKNMNDRF
;
A
#
# COMPACT_ATOMS: atom_id res chain seq x y z
N MET A 1 -17.47 -43.70 20.23
CA MET A 1 -17.28 -42.42 19.54
C MET A 1 -17.62 -41.27 20.48
N PRO A 2 -16.64 -40.50 20.93
CA PRO A 2 -16.90 -39.21 21.59
C PRO A 2 -16.01 -38.14 20.93
N PHE A 3 -16.58 -37.38 19.97
CA PHE A 3 -15.88 -36.29 19.27
C PHE A 3 -16.60 -34.94 19.38
N PHE A 4 -17.27 -34.64 20.49
CA PHE A 4 -17.94 -33.35 20.70
C PHE A 4 -17.83 -32.89 22.17
N ARG A 5 -16.60 -32.61 22.65
CA ARG A 5 -16.46 -32.06 24.01
C ARG A 5 -15.34 -31.02 24.18
N ASN A 6 -15.07 -30.18 23.15
CA ASN A 6 -14.07 -29.11 23.30
C ASN A 6 -14.46 -27.80 22.56
N ARG A 7 -15.77 -27.50 22.48
CA ARG A 7 -16.21 -26.23 21.88
C ARG A 7 -15.91 -25.01 22.75
N ASN A 8 -15.88 -25.18 24.05
CA ASN A 8 -15.60 -24.08 25.01
C ASN A 8 -14.10 -23.78 25.16
N THR A 9 -13.22 -24.76 24.97
CA THR A 9 -11.76 -24.57 24.96
C THR A 9 -11.28 -23.82 23.73
N PHE A 10 -11.94 -23.98 22.59
CA PHE A 10 -11.62 -23.19 21.38
C PHE A 10 -12.02 -21.74 21.54
N PHE A 11 -13.17 -21.46 22.17
CA PHE A 11 -13.63 -20.09 22.44
C PHE A 11 -12.78 -19.38 23.51
N THR A 12 -12.33 -20.08 24.53
CA THR A 12 -11.42 -19.52 25.56
C THR A 12 -10.02 -19.29 25.02
N LEU A 13 -9.50 -20.15 24.15
CA LEU A 13 -8.20 -19.93 23.51
C LEU A 13 -8.25 -18.74 22.53
N SER A 14 -9.34 -18.56 21.80
CA SER A 14 -9.55 -17.39 20.94
C SER A 14 -9.67 -16.07 21.72
N LEU A 15 -10.19 -16.10 22.93
CA LEU A 15 -10.34 -14.92 23.77
C LEU A 15 -9.03 -14.48 24.44
N ILE A 16 -8.13 -15.41 24.72
CA ILE A 16 -6.83 -15.11 25.35
C ILE A 16 -5.82 -14.51 24.33
N ILE A 17 -5.99 -14.78 23.04
CA ILE A 17 -5.15 -14.21 21.98
C ILE A 17 -5.46 -12.71 21.71
N ILE A 18 -6.61 -12.22 22.20
CA ILE A 18 -7.08 -10.84 21.96
C ILE A 18 -6.58 -9.85 23.03
N SER A 19 -5.97 -10.30 24.15
CA SER A 19 -5.73 -9.45 25.32
C SER A 19 -4.35 -8.80 25.43
N GLU A 20 -3.44 -8.99 24.49
CA GLU A 20 -2.12 -8.34 24.49
C GLU A 20 -2.00 -7.32 23.35
N LEU A 21 -2.76 -6.22 23.43
CA LEU A 21 -2.58 -5.08 22.54
C LEU A 21 -1.50 -4.16 23.13
N THR A 22 -0.26 -4.41 22.75
CA THR A 22 0.84 -3.47 22.99
C THR A 22 0.70 -2.24 22.10
N LEU A 23 0.89 -1.05 22.68
CA LEU A 23 0.92 0.22 21.93
C LEU A 23 2.04 0.18 20.90
N SER A 24 1.66 0.08 19.65
CA SER A 24 2.58 0.11 18.52
C SER A 24 2.90 1.57 18.18
N SER A 25 4.18 1.92 18.07
CA SER A 25 4.66 3.21 17.58
C SER A 25 4.11 3.46 16.18
N GLN A 26 3.63 4.69 15.91
CA GLN A 26 3.09 5.08 14.61
C GLN A 26 4.19 5.00 13.53
N GLU A 27 3.88 4.35 12.43
CA GLU A 27 4.68 4.39 11.22
C GLU A 27 4.20 5.49 10.28
N ALA A 28 5.09 5.94 9.37
CA ALA A 28 4.74 6.92 8.34
C ALA A 28 3.51 6.46 7.54
N SER A 29 2.52 7.32 7.43
CA SER A 29 1.20 7.00 6.88
C SER A 29 1.21 6.66 5.38
N VAL A 30 2.29 7.00 4.67
CA VAL A 30 2.53 6.60 3.27
C VAL A 30 2.37 5.10 3.06
N TYR A 31 2.83 4.29 4.03
CA TYR A 31 2.73 2.83 3.96
C TYR A 31 1.34 2.29 4.32
N GLU A 32 0.43 3.12 4.79
CA GLU A 32 -0.95 2.69 5.05
C GLU A 32 -1.82 2.67 3.79
N ASN A 33 -1.38 3.38 2.73
CA ASN A 33 -2.11 3.52 1.46
C ASN A 33 -1.70 2.51 0.38
N TYR A 34 -0.92 1.49 0.74
CA TYR A 34 -0.40 0.49 -0.21
C TYR A 34 -1.47 -0.24 -1.04
N TYR A 35 -2.73 -0.18 -0.63
CA TYR A 35 -3.83 -0.81 -1.36
C TYR A 35 -4.09 -0.23 -2.75
N LEU A 36 -3.72 1.02 -2.96
CA LEU A 36 -3.83 1.68 -4.26
C LEU A 36 -2.62 1.33 -5.12
N ASP A 37 -1.44 1.35 -4.50
CA ASP A 37 -0.15 1.19 -5.14
C ASP A 37 0.72 0.16 -4.42
N LEU A 38 0.40 -1.12 -4.61
CA LEU A 38 1.13 -2.23 -3.99
C LEU A 38 2.63 -2.21 -4.26
N PHE A 39 3.09 -1.56 -5.34
CA PHE A 39 4.52 -1.47 -5.66
C PHE A 39 5.31 -0.62 -4.65
N ILE A 40 4.65 0.20 -3.84
CA ILE A 40 5.27 0.97 -2.75
C ILE A 40 5.84 0.02 -1.70
N ILE A 41 5.10 -1.03 -1.34
CA ILE A 41 5.53 -2.02 -0.34
C ILE A 41 6.21 -3.24 -0.94
N ASN A 42 5.94 -3.56 -2.22
CA ASN A 42 6.57 -4.68 -2.91
C ASN A 42 7.00 -4.27 -4.33
N PRO A 43 8.27 -3.97 -4.55
CA PRO A 43 8.74 -3.52 -5.86
C PRO A 43 8.52 -4.53 -6.99
N ALA A 44 8.35 -5.82 -6.70
CA ALA A 44 8.08 -6.83 -7.72
C ALA A 44 6.68 -6.68 -8.37
N VAL A 45 5.79 -5.88 -7.78
CA VAL A 45 4.46 -5.56 -8.34
C VAL A 45 4.53 -4.47 -9.41
N THR A 46 5.64 -3.72 -9.49
CA THR A 46 5.80 -2.62 -10.45
C THR A 46 5.56 -3.09 -11.89
N GLY A 47 4.60 -2.47 -12.59
CA GLY A 47 4.26 -2.82 -13.97
C GLY A 47 3.52 -4.15 -14.14
N VAL A 48 2.98 -4.73 -13.07
CA VAL A 48 2.20 -5.97 -13.12
C VAL A 48 0.94 -5.80 -13.98
N ASN A 49 0.31 -4.64 -13.94
CA ASN A 49 -0.93 -4.35 -14.67
C ASN A 49 -0.74 -4.07 -16.17
N TYR A 50 0.43 -4.25 -16.73
CA TYR A 50 0.75 -4.07 -18.15
C TYR A 50 0.54 -2.67 -18.75
N PHE A 51 -0.20 -1.80 -18.09
CA PHE A 51 -0.54 -0.46 -18.58
C PHE A 51 0.12 0.60 -17.73
N PRO A 52 0.48 1.75 -18.33
CA PRO A 52 0.87 2.89 -17.54
C PRO A 52 -0.28 3.35 -16.65
N GLU A 53 0.03 3.50 -15.38
CA GLU A 53 -0.86 3.99 -14.35
C GLU A 53 -0.19 5.14 -13.62
N ALA A 54 -0.98 6.11 -13.21
CA ALA A 54 -0.55 7.17 -12.32
C ALA A 54 -1.70 7.53 -11.37
N ASP A 55 -1.37 7.71 -10.11
CA ASP A 55 -2.29 7.99 -9.02
C ASP A 55 -1.83 9.16 -8.19
N LEU A 56 -2.74 10.04 -7.87
CA LEU A 56 -2.60 11.11 -6.89
C LEU A 56 -3.53 10.82 -5.72
N SER A 57 -2.99 10.76 -4.51
CA SER A 57 -3.74 10.57 -3.28
C SER A 57 -3.48 11.71 -2.30
N VAL A 58 -4.52 12.15 -1.65
CA VAL A 58 -4.49 13.12 -0.55
C VAL A 58 -5.27 12.55 0.62
N ARG A 59 -4.60 12.39 1.74
CA ARG A 59 -5.17 11.85 2.97
C ARG A 59 -5.07 12.86 4.10
N LYS A 60 -6.14 12.97 4.88
CA LYS A 60 -6.19 13.68 6.15
C LYS A 60 -6.58 12.66 7.23
N GLN A 61 -5.67 12.41 8.17
CA GLN A 61 -5.93 11.51 9.29
C GLN A 61 -6.67 12.23 10.41
N TRP A 62 -7.43 11.50 11.20
CA TRP A 62 -8.06 11.93 12.45
C TRP A 62 -8.68 13.33 12.35
N VAL A 63 -9.55 13.54 11.36
CA VAL A 63 -10.23 14.81 11.14
C VAL A 63 -10.95 15.24 12.42
N GLY A 64 -10.80 16.53 12.79
CA GLY A 64 -11.28 17.08 14.05
C GLY A 64 -10.17 17.26 15.08
N PHE A 65 -9.04 16.63 14.92
CA PHE A 65 -7.88 16.83 15.79
C PHE A 65 -7.06 18.04 15.34
N PRO A 66 -6.59 18.91 16.25
CA PRO A 66 -5.64 19.97 15.90
C PRO A 66 -4.37 19.37 15.30
N ASP A 67 -3.82 19.99 14.26
CA ASP A 67 -2.60 19.56 13.56
C ASP A 67 -2.58 18.10 13.08
N ALA A 68 -3.79 17.58 12.79
CA ALA A 68 -3.99 16.22 12.34
C ALA A 68 -3.15 15.88 11.09
N PRO A 69 -2.53 14.67 11.03
CA PRO A 69 -1.62 14.29 9.97
C PRO A 69 -2.22 14.38 8.57
N SER A 70 -1.39 14.75 7.60
CA SER A 70 -1.78 14.87 6.19
C SER A 70 -0.73 14.23 5.31
N THR A 71 -1.16 13.42 4.37
CA THR A 71 -0.29 12.73 3.42
C THR A 71 -0.66 13.09 1.98
N PHE A 72 0.34 13.40 1.20
CA PHE A 72 0.26 13.59 -0.25
C PHE A 72 1.12 12.51 -0.90
N LEU A 73 0.57 11.82 -1.88
CA LEU A 73 1.27 10.78 -2.64
C LEU A 73 0.95 10.95 -4.12
N LEU A 74 1.98 11.01 -4.94
CA LEU A 74 1.90 10.84 -6.38
C LEU A 74 2.72 9.62 -6.74
N ALA A 75 2.08 8.65 -7.37
CA ALA A 75 2.70 7.39 -7.73
C ALA A 75 2.39 7.05 -9.19
N GLY A 76 3.24 6.27 -9.81
CA GLY A 76 2.97 5.78 -11.15
C GLY A 76 3.90 4.65 -11.53
N ASN A 77 3.40 3.76 -12.37
CA ASN A 77 4.19 2.64 -12.85
C ASN A 77 3.81 2.27 -14.29
N VAL A 78 4.74 1.62 -14.96
CA VAL A 78 4.59 1.21 -16.36
C VAL A 78 5.36 -0.07 -16.63
N ARG A 79 4.81 -0.91 -17.49
CA ARG A 79 5.54 -2.04 -18.07
C ARG A 79 6.18 -1.65 -19.39
N VAL A 80 7.50 -1.86 -19.51
CA VAL A 80 8.27 -1.53 -20.70
C VAL A 80 8.37 -2.74 -21.61
N GLY A 81 7.95 -2.59 -22.84
CA GLY A 81 8.02 -3.63 -23.87
C GLY A 81 9.29 -3.52 -24.73
N ARG A 82 9.60 -4.59 -25.49
CA ARG A 82 10.78 -4.68 -26.36
C ARG A 82 10.80 -3.62 -27.48
N LYS A 83 9.70 -2.91 -27.75
CA LYS A 83 9.56 -1.89 -28.81
C LYS A 83 9.25 -0.48 -28.26
N GLY A 84 9.67 -0.16 -27.05
CA GLY A 84 9.41 1.13 -26.40
C GLY A 84 8.10 1.17 -25.63
N PHE A 85 7.64 2.39 -25.32
CA PHE A 85 6.39 2.60 -24.63
C PHE A 85 5.24 1.95 -25.40
N TYR A 86 4.42 1.28 -24.67
CA TYR A 86 3.38 0.39 -25.09
C TYR A 86 2.37 1.01 -26.07
N ASP A 87 2.08 0.34 -27.20
CA ASP A 87 0.99 0.70 -28.13
C ASP A 87 -0.31 -0.06 -27.73
N SER A 88 -1.18 0.61 -27.02
CA SER A 88 -2.46 0.08 -26.55
C SER A 88 -3.35 -0.49 -27.67
N ARG A 89 -3.20 -0.03 -28.91
CA ARG A 89 -4.00 -0.47 -30.06
C ARG A 89 -3.69 -1.88 -30.53
N LYS A 90 -2.49 -2.40 -30.25
CA LYS A 90 -2.07 -3.76 -30.65
C LYS A 90 -2.46 -4.85 -29.63
N PHE A 91 -2.96 -4.47 -28.47
CA PHE A 91 -3.30 -5.38 -27.37
C PHE A 91 -4.63 -6.11 -27.53
N LEU A 92 -5.52 -5.57 -28.31
CA LEU A 92 -6.89 -6.01 -28.38
C LEU A 92 -7.07 -7.46 -28.84
N ASN A 93 -6.05 -8.09 -29.40
CA ASN A 93 -6.12 -9.42 -30.01
C ASN A 93 -5.13 -10.46 -29.46
N LYS A 94 -4.39 -10.20 -28.36
CA LYS A 94 -3.38 -11.14 -27.85
C LYS A 94 -3.52 -11.39 -26.36
N ASN A 95 -3.33 -12.65 -25.98
CA ASN A 95 -3.27 -13.06 -24.59
C ASN A 95 -2.24 -12.20 -23.82
N PRO A 96 -2.63 -11.46 -22.75
CA PRO A 96 -1.77 -10.54 -22.04
C PRO A 96 -0.50 -11.19 -21.47
N LEU A 97 -0.55 -12.48 -21.14
CA LEU A 97 0.59 -13.23 -20.64
C LEU A 97 1.66 -13.59 -21.70
N LYS A 98 1.34 -13.46 -22.99
CA LYS A 98 2.31 -13.63 -24.09
C LYS A 98 3.04 -12.33 -24.46
N MET A 99 2.89 -11.27 -23.69
CA MET A 99 3.41 -9.97 -24.05
C MET A 99 4.91 -9.84 -23.78
N SER A 100 5.59 -9.15 -24.68
CA SER A 100 7.04 -9.12 -24.79
C SER A 100 7.75 -8.22 -23.76
N GLY A 101 7.04 -7.50 -22.91
CA GLY A 101 7.62 -6.66 -21.87
C GLY A 101 7.90 -7.46 -20.61
N ARG A 102 9.17 -7.46 -20.16
CA ARG A 102 9.58 -8.13 -18.92
C ARG A 102 10.00 -7.17 -17.83
N VAL A 103 10.05 -5.88 -18.10
CA VAL A 103 10.54 -4.86 -17.19
C VAL A 103 9.39 -3.97 -16.76
N GLY A 104 9.23 -3.81 -15.45
CA GLY A 104 8.40 -2.79 -14.83
C GLY A 104 9.26 -1.65 -14.32
N LEU A 105 8.82 -0.41 -14.54
CA LEU A 105 9.41 0.80 -13.96
C LEU A 105 8.33 1.54 -13.20
N GLY A 106 8.66 2.01 -12.00
CA GLY A 106 7.74 2.78 -11.16
C GLY A 106 8.47 3.90 -10.44
N ALA A 107 7.73 4.95 -10.14
CA ALA A 107 8.22 6.03 -9.31
C ALA A 107 7.08 6.56 -8.44
N SER A 108 7.43 7.02 -7.24
CA SER A 108 6.51 7.78 -6.40
C SER A 108 7.23 8.88 -5.66
N ILE A 109 6.50 9.94 -5.37
CA ILE A 109 6.92 11.03 -4.47
C ILE A 109 5.82 11.20 -3.44
N PHE A 110 6.23 11.46 -2.21
CA PHE A 110 5.30 11.62 -1.10
C PHE A 110 5.76 12.69 -0.13
N THR A 111 4.80 13.26 0.58
CA THR A 111 5.02 14.12 1.73
C THR A 111 4.00 13.75 2.80
N ASP A 112 4.49 13.46 3.99
CA ASP A 112 3.70 13.17 5.18
C ASP A 112 4.01 14.22 6.24
N ILE A 113 2.98 14.94 6.70
CA ILE A 113 3.09 16.01 7.67
C ILE A 113 2.35 15.56 8.93
N ASP A 114 3.06 15.43 10.03
CA ASP A 114 2.53 15.01 11.32
C ASP A 114 2.96 16.00 12.41
N GLY A 115 2.09 16.99 12.66
CA GLY A 115 2.41 18.09 13.57
C GLY A 115 3.70 18.83 13.13
N PRO A 116 4.74 18.85 13.97
CA PRO A 116 6.02 19.49 13.65
C PRO A 116 6.91 18.66 12.70
N LEU A 117 6.58 17.39 12.48
CA LEU A 117 7.38 16.48 11.67
C LEU A 117 6.90 16.51 10.21
N THR A 118 7.83 16.65 9.28
CA THR A 118 7.58 16.49 7.85
C THR A 118 8.50 15.41 7.30
N TYR A 119 7.91 14.38 6.70
CA TYR A 119 8.61 13.30 6.03
C TYR A 119 8.33 13.35 4.54
N THR A 120 9.32 13.74 3.75
CA THR A 120 9.22 13.83 2.29
C THR A 120 10.18 12.85 1.65
N GLY A 121 9.76 12.21 0.57
CA GLY A 121 10.63 11.26 -0.11
C GLY A 121 10.17 10.89 -1.49
N GLY A 122 11.01 10.07 -2.14
CA GLY A 122 10.73 9.47 -3.42
C GLY A 122 11.20 8.02 -3.46
N ILE A 123 10.48 7.22 -4.22
CA ILE A 123 10.78 5.81 -4.48
C ILE A 123 10.93 5.63 -5.98
N PHE A 124 11.98 4.95 -6.39
CA PHE A 124 12.15 4.48 -7.77
C PHE A 124 12.22 2.96 -7.76
N SER A 125 11.34 2.30 -8.53
CA SER A 125 11.16 0.86 -8.53
C SER A 125 11.46 0.26 -9.90
N TYR A 126 12.15 -0.87 -9.88
CA TYR A 126 12.44 -1.72 -11.03
C TYR A 126 11.94 -3.13 -10.74
N ALA A 127 11.20 -3.73 -11.68
CA ALA A 127 10.79 -5.12 -11.60
C ALA A 127 11.15 -5.89 -12.88
N TYR A 128 11.50 -7.15 -12.70
CA TYR A 128 11.66 -8.10 -13.78
C TYR A 128 10.63 -9.20 -13.69
N HIS A 129 9.83 -9.37 -14.74
CA HIS A 129 8.72 -10.31 -14.81
C HIS A 129 9.09 -11.52 -15.65
N LEU A 130 9.09 -12.69 -15.04
CA LEU A 130 9.37 -13.97 -15.66
C LEU A 130 8.06 -14.73 -15.87
N PRO A 131 7.61 -14.92 -17.13
CA PRO A 131 6.49 -15.81 -17.40
C PRO A 131 6.89 -17.26 -17.09
N VAL A 132 6.25 -17.86 -16.09
CA VAL A 132 6.47 -19.27 -15.69
C VAL A 132 5.59 -20.19 -16.54
N SER A 133 4.38 -19.73 -16.87
CA SER A 133 3.47 -20.40 -17.78
C SER A 133 2.70 -19.40 -18.63
N SER A 134 1.79 -19.89 -19.50
CA SER A 134 0.89 -19.01 -20.27
C SER A 134 -0.05 -18.18 -19.40
N LYS A 135 -0.24 -18.56 -18.13
CA LYS A 135 -1.18 -17.96 -17.18
C LYS A 135 -0.54 -17.52 -15.87
N SER A 136 0.75 -17.73 -15.69
CA SER A 136 1.43 -17.47 -14.43
C SER A 136 2.69 -16.65 -14.64
N ASN A 137 2.95 -15.72 -13.75
CA ASN A 137 4.09 -14.82 -13.79
C ASN A 137 4.77 -14.79 -12.42
N LEU A 138 6.09 -14.89 -12.40
CA LEU A 138 6.93 -14.68 -11.24
C LEU A 138 7.72 -13.39 -11.46
N SER A 139 7.72 -12.51 -10.48
CA SER A 139 8.35 -11.20 -10.59
C SER A 139 9.35 -10.99 -9.47
N PHE A 140 10.44 -10.33 -9.79
CA PHE A 140 11.46 -9.90 -8.84
C PHE A 140 11.59 -8.39 -8.94
N GLY A 141 11.70 -7.71 -7.81
CA GLY A 141 11.76 -6.25 -7.80
C GLY A 141 12.78 -5.71 -6.81
N ILE A 142 13.29 -4.54 -7.15
CA ILE A 142 14.11 -3.71 -6.29
C ILE A 142 13.63 -2.28 -6.38
N SER A 143 13.65 -1.54 -5.27
CA SER A 143 13.45 -0.09 -5.31
C SER A 143 14.50 0.62 -4.45
N ALA A 144 14.84 1.83 -4.89
CA ALA A 144 15.64 2.78 -4.13
C ALA A 144 14.70 3.84 -3.54
N ILE A 145 14.92 4.18 -2.27
CA ILE A 145 14.17 5.20 -1.54
C ILE A 145 15.15 6.28 -1.12
N GLY A 146 14.82 7.54 -1.44
CA GLY A 146 15.46 8.70 -0.86
C GLY A 146 14.42 9.48 -0.05
N SER A 147 14.73 9.80 1.19
CA SER A 147 13.80 10.52 2.06
C SER A 147 14.49 11.55 2.93
N HIS A 148 13.72 12.54 3.34
CA HIS A 148 14.14 13.66 4.17
C HIS A 148 13.14 13.84 5.31
N TYR A 149 13.64 13.83 6.53
CA TYR A 149 12.91 14.20 7.73
C TYR A 149 13.25 15.63 8.10
N ALA A 150 12.26 16.46 8.28
CA ALA A 150 12.40 17.83 8.76
C ALA A 150 11.56 18.01 10.02
N PHE A 151 12.12 18.65 11.02
CA PHE A 151 11.44 19.01 12.24
C PHE A 151 11.26 20.52 12.34
N ASN A 152 10.01 20.99 12.31
CA ASN A 152 9.69 22.40 12.36
C ASN A 152 9.45 22.86 13.81
N GLN A 153 10.48 23.37 14.44
CA GLN A 153 10.42 23.86 15.83
C GLN A 153 9.46 25.06 16.01
N SER A 154 9.22 25.85 14.96
CA SER A 154 8.38 27.06 15.06
C SER A 154 6.89 26.76 15.34
N VAL A 155 6.46 25.52 15.14
CA VAL A 155 5.08 25.07 15.43
C VAL A 155 4.92 24.73 16.91
N LEU A 156 6.03 24.45 17.62
CA LEU A 156 5.99 24.10 19.02
C LEU A 156 5.82 25.32 19.91
N LYS A 157 5.03 25.16 20.96
CA LYS A 157 4.91 26.13 22.05
C LYS A 157 5.48 25.46 23.31
N PRO A 158 6.81 25.55 23.52
CA PRO A 158 7.42 24.90 24.68
C PRO A 158 7.01 25.61 25.96
N ASP A 159 6.71 24.86 27.01
CA ASP A 159 6.48 25.39 28.34
C ASP A 159 7.76 25.99 28.96
N GLN A 160 8.94 25.52 28.49
CA GLN A 160 10.25 26.03 28.85
C GLN A 160 11.01 26.44 27.59
N PRO A 161 11.31 27.75 27.41
CA PRO A 161 12.01 28.26 26.23
C PRO A 161 13.44 27.75 26.07
N ASP A 162 14.06 27.30 27.15
CA ASP A 162 15.48 26.88 27.21
C ASP A 162 15.61 25.34 27.22
N ASP A 163 14.65 24.59 26.74
CA ASP A 163 14.76 23.13 26.65
C ASP A 163 15.93 22.73 25.74
N PRO A 164 16.96 22.03 26.27
CA PRO A 164 18.16 21.64 25.51
C PRO A 164 17.83 20.78 24.28
N TYR A 165 16.73 20.01 24.29
CA TYR A 165 16.28 19.23 23.15
C TYR A 165 15.77 20.09 22.00
N LEU A 166 15.21 21.27 22.29
CA LEU A 166 14.76 22.24 21.29
C LEU A 166 15.93 23.11 20.80
N LEU A 167 16.90 23.36 21.63
CA LEU A 167 18.09 24.19 21.30
C LEU A 167 19.14 23.43 20.49
N SER A 168 19.16 22.09 20.53
CA SER A 168 20.10 21.26 19.76
C SER A 168 19.79 21.21 18.25
N GLY A 169 18.79 21.92 17.80
CA GLY A 169 18.17 22.08 16.53
C GLY A 169 19.00 22.03 15.29
N ASN A 170 19.07 20.95 14.63
CA ASN A 170 19.07 20.86 13.17
C ASN A 170 18.61 19.46 12.78
N ASP A 171 17.29 19.26 12.87
CA ASP A 171 16.69 17.96 12.72
C ASP A 171 16.29 17.66 11.26
N ASN A 172 17.15 18.05 10.32
CA ASN A 172 17.04 17.65 8.93
C ASN A 172 17.90 16.41 8.69
N VAL A 173 17.23 15.27 8.52
CA VAL A 173 17.92 13.98 8.30
C VAL A 173 17.58 13.46 6.93
N PHE A 174 18.61 13.23 6.10
CA PHE A 174 18.47 12.49 4.85
C PHE A 174 18.70 11.00 5.09
N SER A 175 17.85 10.18 4.50
CA SER A 175 17.98 8.73 4.50
C SER A 175 17.87 8.19 3.07
N ALA A 176 18.72 7.21 2.76
CA ALA A 176 18.66 6.45 1.54
C ALA A 176 18.56 4.96 1.88
N ASN A 177 17.65 4.26 1.23
CA ASN A 177 17.41 2.86 1.53
C ASN A 177 16.99 2.07 0.27
N PHE A 178 16.86 0.75 0.41
CA PHE A 178 16.44 -0.13 -0.66
C PHE A 178 15.37 -1.10 -0.17
N ASN A 179 14.47 -1.47 -1.10
CA ASN A 179 13.47 -2.52 -0.90
C ASN A 179 13.71 -3.63 -1.91
N LEU A 180 13.42 -4.84 -1.49
CA LEU A 180 13.42 -6.04 -2.35
C LEU A 180 12.06 -6.70 -2.32
N GLY A 181 11.69 -7.36 -3.40
CA GLY A 181 10.42 -8.06 -3.47
C GLY A 181 10.43 -9.23 -4.44
N ILE A 182 9.56 -10.18 -4.13
CA ILE A 182 9.19 -11.31 -4.99
C ILE A 182 7.65 -11.33 -5.05
N TYR A 183 7.10 -11.54 -6.22
CA TYR A 183 5.66 -11.60 -6.42
C TYR A 183 5.29 -12.63 -7.47
N PHE A 184 4.36 -13.49 -7.12
CA PHE A 184 3.77 -14.47 -8.01
C PHE A 184 2.31 -14.13 -8.25
N GLN A 185 1.86 -14.23 -9.50
CA GLN A 185 0.44 -14.13 -9.83
C GLN A 185 0.05 -15.06 -10.96
N ASN A 186 -1.20 -15.50 -10.91
CA ASN A 186 -1.90 -16.15 -12.00
C ASN A 186 -3.30 -15.53 -12.19
N GLU A 187 -4.20 -16.23 -12.92
CA GLU A 187 -5.57 -15.78 -13.15
C GLU A 187 -6.42 -15.80 -11.88
N ASP A 188 -6.12 -16.68 -10.92
CA ASP A 188 -6.97 -16.99 -9.77
C ASP A 188 -6.40 -16.49 -8.44
N PHE A 189 -5.08 -16.40 -8.28
CA PHE A 189 -4.48 -15.98 -7.04
C PHE A 189 -3.16 -15.22 -7.24
N PHE A 190 -2.75 -14.54 -6.21
CA PHE A 190 -1.45 -13.88 -6.12
C PHE A 190 -0.85 -14.02 -4.73
N ALA A 191 0.49 -14.00 -4.66
CA ALA A 191 1.22 -13.99 -3.41
C ALA A 191 2.53 -13.22 -3.57
N GLY A 192 2.99 -12.56 -2.52
CA GLY A 192 4.22 -11.78 -2.55
C GLY A 192 4.90 -11.70 -1.20
N LEU A 193 6.20 -11.55 -1.25
CA LEU A 193 7.06 -11.31 -0.11
C LEU A 193 7.94 -10.11 -0.43
N SER A 194 8.10 -9.19 0.52
CA SER A 194 9.01 -8.06 0.36
C SER A 194 9.67 -7.66 1.68
N ALA A 195 10.82 -7.03 1.54
CA ALA A 195 11.54 -6.39 2.62
C ALA A 195 11.77 -4.93 2.27
N ASP A 196 11.38 -4.05 3.16
CA ASP A 196 11.49 -2.60 3.04
C ASP A 196 12.54 -2.07 3.99
N LYS A 197 13.28 -1.03 3.58
CA LYS A 197 14.32 -0.37 4.37
C LYS A 197 15.39 -1.34 4.89
N ILE A 198 16.00 -2.07 3.98
CA ILE A 198 16.94 -3.16 4.29
C ILE A 198 18.25 -2.64 4.87
N LEU A 199 18.69 -1.46 4.45
CA LEU A 199 19.94 -0.87 4.95
C LEU A 199 19.70 -0.16 6.28
N PRO A 200 20.66 -0.27 7.23
CA PRO A 200 20.65 0.62 8.38
C PRO A 200 20.86 2.05 7.90
N ASP A 201 20.12 3.01 8.46
CA ASP A 201 20.26 4.41 8.08
C ASP A 201 21.67 4.90 8.39
N PHE A 202 22.39 5.34 7.34
CA PHE A 202 23.77 5.78 7.46
C PHE A 202 23.92 7.18 8.07
N TYR A 203 22.84 7.95 8.23
CA TYR A 203 22.87 9.37 8.60
C TYR A 203 21.88 9.73 9.71
N THR A 204 21.77 8.93 10.75
CA THR A 204 21.00 9.33 11.93
C THR A 204 21.91 9.97 12.95
N LEU A 205 21.61 11.21 13.35
CA LEU A 205 22.32 11.94 14.42
C LEU A 205 22.16 11.30 15.81
N HIS A 206 21.19 10.40 15.98
CA HIS A 206 20.93 9.68 17.22
C HIS A 206 20.72 8.18 16.95
N GLU A 207 21.43 7.34 17.69
CA GLU A 207 21.37 5.87 17.53
C GLU A 207 19.97 5.29 17.72
N ASP A 208 19.10 5.93 18.49
CA ASP A 208 17.75 5.47 18.80
C ASP A 208 16.73 5.67 17.65
N LYS A 209 17.08 6.44 16.61
CA LYS A 209 16.19 6.73 15.46
C LYS A 209 16.52 5.93 14.20
N LYS A 210 17.27 4.84 14.32
CA LYS A 210 17.58 3.97 13.16
C LYS A 210 16.31 3.36 12.61
N SER A 211 16.10 3.52 11.31
CA SER A 211 15.02 2.85 10.59
C SER A 211 15.16 1.33 10.74
N LYS A 212 14.08 0.66 11.09
CA LYS A 212 14.06 -0.79 11.23
C LYS A 212 13.50 -1.41 9.95
N PRO A 213 14.06 -2.52 9.46
CA PRO A 213 13.53 -3.18 8.29
C PRO A 213 12.10 -3.68 8.55
N SER A 214 11.25 -3.56 7.54
CA SER A 214 9.89 -4.09 7.55
C SER A 214 9.77 -5.20 6.54
N PHE A 215 9.10 -6.27 6.92
CA PHE A 215 8.81 -7.41 6.07
C PHE A 215 7.31 -7.49 5.81
N PHE A 216 6.94 -7.72 4.56
CA PHE A 216 5.56 -7.86 4.14
C PHE A 216 5.37 -9.24 3.50
N LEU A 217 4.31 -9.92 3.92
CA LEU A 217 3.77 -11.10 3.25
C LEU A 217 2.36 -10.76 2.80
N LEU A 218 2.09 -10.88 1.52
CA LEU A 218 0.77 -10.59 0.96
C LEU A 218 0.26 -11.78 0.14
N GLY A 219 -1.05 -11.96 0.12
CA GLY A 219 -1.69 -12.98 -0.69
C GLY A 219 -3.18 -12.73 -0.85
N GLY A 220 -3.72 -13.19 -1.95
CA GLY A 220 -5.14 -13.06 -2.24
C GLY A 220 -5.59 -13.95 -3.39
N THR A 221 -6.90 -14.00 -3.58
CA THR A 221 -7.52 -14.79 -4.65
C THR A 221 -8.58 -13.97 -5.39
N LYS A 222 -8.83 -14.30 -6.65
CA LYS A 222 -9.77 -13.63 -7.55
C LYS A 222 -10.92 -14.59 -7.85
N ILE A 223 -12.09 -14.35 -7.25
CA ILE A 223 -13.27 -15.19 -7.34
C ILE A 223 -14.28 -14.53 -8.29
N LYS A 224 -14.53 -15.14 -9.42
CA LYS A 224 -15.55 -14.68 -10.38
C LYS A 224 -16.94 -15.13 -9.90
N LEU A 225 -17.81 -14.18 -9.49
CA LEU A 225 -19.13 -14.48 -8.92
C LEU A 225 -20.24 -14.56 -9.98
N SER A 226 -20.22 -13.70 -11.01
CA SER A 226 -21.25 -13.69 -12.06
C SER A 226 -20.60 -13.46 -13.40
N GLY A 227 -20.23 -14.54 -14.07
CA GLY A 227 -19.47 -14.46 -15.30
C GLY A 227 -18.22 -13.60 -15.08
N ASN A 228 -17.99 -12.65 -15.98
CA ASN A 228 -16.89 -11.69 -15.82
C ASN A 228 -17.36 -10.29 -15.33
N SER A 229 -18.61 -10.20 -14.88
CA SER A 229 -19.20 -8.91 -14.50
C SER A 229 -18.96 -8.54 -13.04
N VAL A 230 -18.80 -9.54 -12.16
CA VAL A 230 -18.58 -9.32 -10.72
C VAL A 230 -17.45 -10.21 -10.26
N MET A 231 -16.44 -9.62 -9.64
CA MET A 231 -15.28 -10.32 -9.10
C MET A 231 -15.08 -9.93 -7.64
N LEU A 232 -14.88 -10.91 -6.78
CA LEU A 232 -14.51 -10.76 -5.38
C LEU A 232 -13.03 -11.08 -5.22
N GLU A 233 -12.30 -10.17 -4.57
CA GLU A 233 -10.86 -10.32 -4.32
C GLU A 233 -10.59 -10.20 -2.82
N PRO A 234 -10.72 -11.30 -2.05
CA PRO A 234 -10.22 -11.35 -0.69
C PRO A 234 -8.71 -11.46 -0.68
N SER A 235 -8.06 -10.73 0.23
CA SER A 235 -6.61 -10.72 0.40
C SER A 235 -6.21 -10.46 1.84
N VAL A 236 -4.99 -10.83 2.17
CA VAL A 236 -4.38 -10.60 3.47
C VAL A 236 -2.98 -10.03 3.27
N VAL A 237 -2.62 -9.10 4.13
CA VAL A 237 -1.25 -8.57 4.24
C VAL A 237 -0.81 -8.71 5.68
N ILE A 238 0.37 -9.30 5.87
CA ILE A 238 1.04 -9.41 7.16
C ILE A 238 2.28 -8.53 7.08
N LYS A 239 2.41 -7.62 8.04
CA LYS A 239 3.55 -6.72 8.16
C LYS A 239 4.26 -6.94 9.47
N LYS A 240 5.58 -6.99 9.44
CA LYS A 240 6.46 -7.10 10.60
C LYS A 240 7.56 -6.07 10.51
N THR A 241 7.62 -5.14 11.46
CA THR A 241 8.64 -4.08 11.51
C THR A 241 9.50 -4.28 12.75
N GLY A 242 10.79 -4.48 12.56
CA GLY A 242 11.74 -4.64 13.65
C GLY A 242 11.27 -5.63 14.72
N ASN A 243 11.17 -5.16 15.97
CA ASN A 243 10.76 -5.98 17.12
C ASN A 243 9.28 -5.79 17.52
N THR A 244 8.49 -5.02 16.75
CA THR A 244 7.05 -4.85 17.03
C THR A 244 6.28 -6.13 16.71
N ASP A 245 5.09 -6.31 17.27
CA ASP A 245 4.23 -7.42 16.89
C ASP A 245 3.80 -7.31 15.43
N PRO A 246 3.59 -8.44 14.74
CA PRO A 246 3.10 -8.42 13.37
C PRO A 246 1.69 -7.80 13.32
N SER A 247 1.45 -6.89 12.38
CA SER A 247 0.11 -6.47 12.01
C SER A 247 -0.44 -7.33 10.87
N ILE A 248 -1.73 -7.61 10.92
CA ILE A 248 -2.44 -8.39 9.91
C ILE A 248 -3.61 -7.56 9.41
N ASP A 249 -3.66 -7.37 8.10
CA ASP A 249 -4.71 -6.64 7.42
C ASP A 249 -5.51 -7.60 6.53
N PHE A 250 -6.79 -7.70 6.78
CA PHE A 250 -7.74 -8.47 5.98
C PHE A 250 -8.49 -7.52 5.05
N HIS A 251 -8.51 -7.84 3.77
CA HIS A 251 -9.16 -7.05 2.75
C HIS A 251 -10.15 -7.87 1.96
N THR A 252 -11.22 -7.22 1.54
CA THR A 252 -12.14 -7.78 0.58
C THR A 252 -12.57 -6.69 -0.38
N LYS A 253 -12.27 -6.87 -1.67
CA LYS A 253 -12.60 -5.93 -2.74
C LYS A 253 -13.61 -6.59 -3.66
N LEU A 254 -14.73 -5.93 -3.92
CA LEU A 254 -15.74 -6.32 -4.88
C LEU A 254 -15.66 -5.40 -6.09
N ILE A 255 -15.38 -5.95 -7.25
CA ILE A 255 -15.25 -5.24 -8.52
C ILE A 255 -16.51 -5.52 -9.34
N ILE A 256 -17.22 -4.46 -9.74
CA ILE A 256 -18.49 -4.54 -10.44
C ILE A 256 -18.32 -3.94 -11.84
N ARG A 257 -18.56 -4.77 -12.88
CA ARG A 257 -18.49 -4.37 -14.31
C ARG A 257 -17.22 -3.61 -14.67
N ARG A 258 -16.16 -3.71 -13.83
CA ARG A 258 -14.89 -2.99 -13.98
C ARG A 258 -15.03 -1.47 -14.06
N LEU A 259 -16.16 -0.94 -13.67
CA LEU A 259 -16.47 0.49 -13.61
C LEU A 259 -16.39 1.00 -12.19
N THR A 260 -16.80 0.16 -11.25
CA THR A 260 -16.91 0.51 -9.84
C THR A 260 -16.33 -0.61 -9.00
N TRP A 261 -15.69 -0.27 -7.93
CA TRP A 261 -15.29 -1.22 -6.92
C TRP A 261 -15.58 -0.66 -5.52
N ILE A 262 -15.89 -1.55 -4.62
CA ILE A 262 -16.02 -1.28 -3.19
C ILE A 262 -15.10 -2.22 -2.43
N ALA A 263 -14.54 -1.76 -1.34
CA ALA A 263 -13.71 -2.61 -0.51
C ALA A 263 -13.90 -2.30 0.97
N ILE A 264 -13.76 -3.33 1.77
CA ILE A 264 -13.67 -3.23 3.22
C ILE A 264 -12.38 -3.87 3.68
N SER A 265 -11.75 -3.30 4.69
CA SER A 265 -10.61 -3.93 5.34
C SER A 265 -10.66 -3.75 6.85
N TYR A 266 -10.12 -4.73 7.54
CA TYR A 266 -9.88 -4.71 8.97
C TYR A 266 -8.41 -4.96 9.25
N SER A 267 -7.82 -4.13 10.10
CA SER A 267 -6.45 -4.28 10.58
C SER A 267 -6.42 -4.63 12.07
N THR A 268 -5.51 -5.53 12.44
CA THR A 268 -5.23 -5.82 13.86
C THR A 268 -4.68 -4.62 14.63
N THR A 269 -4.31 -3.54 13.91
CA THR A 269 -3.97 -2.24 14.52
C THR A 269 -5.21 -1.39 14.85
N ASN A 270 -6.36 -2.02 15.00
CA ASN A 270 -7.64 -1.40 15.38
C ASN A 270 -8.16 -0.37 14.37
N LYS A 271 -8.09 -0.70 13.07
CA LYS A 271 -8.58 0.15 11.99
C LYS A 271 -9.55 -0.61 11.09
N ILE A 272 -10.63 0.05 10.69
CA ILE A 272 -11.55 -0.44 9.65
C ILE A 272 -11.56 0.59 8.52
N ASN A 273 -11.39 0.15 7.29
CA ASN A 273 -11.45 1.01 6.12
C ASN A 273 -12.61 0.62 5.23
N PHE A 274 -13.33 1.63 4.76
CA PHE A 274 -14.36 1.54 3.74
C PHE A 274 -13.89 2.32 2.52
N ARG A 275 -13.76 1.65 1.40
CA ARG A 275 -13.27 2.26 0.16
C ARG A 275 -14.26 2.06 -0.96
N PHE A 276 -14.38 3.04 -1.81
CA PHE A 276 -15.05 2.89 -3.08
C PHE A 276 -14.27 3.61 -4.17
N GLY A 277 -14.39 3.11 -5.39
CA GLY A 277 -13.81 3.75 -6.56
C GLY A 277 -14.72 3.64 -7.75
N LEU A 278 -14.68 4.67 -8.57
CA LEU A 278 -15.51 4.84 -9.75
C LEU A 278 -14.65 5.27 -10.92
N ARG A 279 -14.84 4.63 -12.06
CA ARG A 279 -14.30 5.11 -13.33
C ARG A 279 -15.16 6.25 -13.84
N LEU A 280 -14.59 7.45 -13.87
CA LEU A 280 -15.27 8.68 -14.33
C LEU A 280 -15.31 8.76 -15.85
N TYR A 281 -14.24 8.35 -16.49
CA TYR A 281 -14.07 8.39 -17.94
C TYR A 281 -13.16 7.24 -18.37
N LYS A 282 -12.99 7.00 -19.67
CA LYS A 282 -12.22 5.86 -20.22
C LYS A 282 -10.92 5.54 -19.50
N MET A 283 -10.14 6.55 -19.14
CA MET A 283 -8.83 6.40 -18.52
C MET A 283 -8.80 6.93 -17.08
N LEU A 284 -9.77 7.74 -16.69
CA LEU A 284 -9.80 8.42 -15.41
C LEU A 284 -10.64 7.65 -14.40
N TYR A 285 -10.14 7.51 -13.20
CA TYR A 285 -10.90 7.00 -12.07
C TYR A 285 -10.69 7.88 -10.85
N ALA A 286 -11.65 7.86 -9.97
CA ALA A 286 -11.59 8.50 -8.67
C ALA A 286 -12.03 7.52 -7.61
N GLY A 287 -11.55 7.71 -6.41
CA GLY A 287 -11.97 6.94 -5.28
C GLY A 287 -11.87 7.71 -3.98
N TYR A 288 -12.46 7.12 -2.98
CA TYR A 288 -12.52 7.65 -1.64
C TYR A 288 -12.32 6.51 -0.64
N ASN A 289 -11.55 6.79 0.40
CA ASN A 289 -11.34 5.92 1.53
C ASN A 289 -11.75 6.65 2.82
N TYR A 290 -12.57 5.98 3.60
CA TYR A 290 -12.86 6.36 4.97
C TYR A 290 -12.28 5.32 5.92
N GLU A 291 -11.43 5.77 6.84
CA GLU A 291 -10.86 4.91 7.88
C GLU A 291 -11.45 5.29 9.25
N TYR A 292 -11.99 4.30 9.91
CA TYR A 292 -12.46 4.40 11.28
C TYR A 292 -11.46 3.71 12.21
N THR A 293 -10.90 4.47 13.14
CA THR A 293 -9.99 3.94 14.17
C THR A 293 -10.82 3.45 15.34
N LEU A 294 -10.62 2.20 15.75
CA LEU A 294 -11.27 1.62 16.93
C LEU A 294 -10.55 2.02 18.22
N GLY A 295 -11.25 1.95 19.35
CA GLY A 295 -10.70 2.29 20.66
C GLY A 295 -10.87 3.76 21.02
N ASP A 296 -10.05 4.26 21.94
CA ASP A 296 -10.22 5.58 22.58
C ASP A 296 -10.14 6.74 21.60
N MET A 297 -9.31 6.61 20.56
CA MET A 297 -9.18 7.61 19.49
C MET A 297 -10.47 7.86 18.70
N ALA A 298 -11.38 6.88 18.66
CA ALA A 298 -12.66 7.04 17.99
C ALA A 298 -13.52 8.14 18.60
N SER A 299 -13.33 8.41 19.90
CA SER A 299 -14.09 9.43 20.63
C SER A 299 -13.63 10.86 20.32
N TYR A 300 -12.45 11.02 19.76
CA TYR A 300 -11.79 12.32 19.55
C TYR A 300 -11.66 12.70 18.10
N SER A 301 -11.95 11.81 17.15
CA SER A 301 -11.80 12.09 15.73
C SER A 301 -13.00 11.65 14.90
N PHE A 302 -13.24 12.34 13.79
CA PHE A 302 -14.26 11.95 12.81
C PHE A 302 -13.72 10.90 11.81
N GLY A 303 -12.62 10.22 12.14
CA GLY A 303 -11.95 9.26 11.28
C GLY A 303 -10.93 9.91 10.34
N SER A 304 -10.38 9.10 9.45
CA SER A 304 -9.43 9.55 8.43
C SER A 304 -10.09 9.48 7.05
N HIS A 305 -9.83 10.48 6.22
CA HIS A 305 -10.42 10.63 4.90
C HIS A 305 -9.33 10.70 3.84
N GLU A 306 -9.52 10.00 2.74
CA GLU A 306 -8.60 10.03 1.62
C GLU A 306 -9.35 10.11 0.30
N ILE A 307 -8.87 10.96 -0.58
CA ILE A 307 -9.35 11.09 -1.96
C ILE A 307 -8.20 10.69 -2.87
N HIS A 308 -8.49 9.88 -3.87
CA HIS A 308 -7.54 9.56 -4.91
C HIS A 308 -8.12 9.79 -6.30
N LEU A 309 -7.25 10.21 -7.20
CA LEU A 309 -7.52 10.40 -8.62
C LEU A 309 -6.44 9.65 -9.39
N GLY A 310 -6.85 8.85 -10.34
CA GLY A 310 -5.90 8.08 -11.11
C GLY A 310 -6.19 8.03 -12.60
N ILE A 311 -5.15 7.72 -13.35
CA ILE A 311 -5.17 7.53 -14.79
C ILE A 311 -4.64 6.15 -15.11
N ASN A 312 -5.41 5.38 -15.87
CA ASN A 312 -4.97 4.11 -16.43
C ASN A 312 -5.05 4.17 -17.96
N LEU A 313 -3.88 4.23 -18.61
CA LEU A 313 -3.76 4.43 -20.06
C LEU A 313 -4.05 3.18 -20.90
N GLY A 314 -4.31 2.04 -20.25
CA GLY A 314 -4.61 0.78 -20.94
C GLY A 314 -6.06 0.58 -21.33
N PHE A 315 -6.94 1.46 -20.92
CA PHE A 315 -8.35 1.30 -21.17
C PHE A 315 -8.79 1.91 -22.50
N THR A 316 -9.05 1.06 -23.47
CA THR A 316 -9.56 1.42 -24.82
C THR A 316 -11.02 0.98 -24.96
N GLY A 317 -11.92 1.49 -24.22
CA GLY A 317 -13.39 1.59 -24.36
C GLY A 317 -14.23 0.57 -25.13
N THR A 318 -13.72 -0.58 -25.55
CA THR A 318 -14.51 -1.63 -26.22
C THR A 318 -14.78 -2.77 -25.25
N GLU A 319 -16.05 -2.97 -24.91
CA GLU A 319 -16.55 -3.97 -23.94
C GLU A 319 -16.06 -5.41 -24.18
N LYS A 320 -15.71 -5.77 -25.41
CA LYS A 320 -15.32 -7.12 -25.80
C LYS A 320 -13.99 -7.61 -25.23
N ASN A 321 -13.12 -6.68 -24.79
CA ASN A 321 -11.77 -6.99 -24.33
C ASN A 321 -11.55 -6.73 -22.83
N MET A 322 -12.62 -6.49 -22.09
CA MET A 322 -12.57 -6.19 -20.65
C MET A 322 -12.38 -7.45 -19.78
N ASN A 323 -12.40 -8.64 -20.38
CA ASN A 323 -12.50 -9.89 -19.64
C ASN A 323 -11.21 -10.38 -18.95
N ASP A 324 -10.06 -9.77 -19.22
CA ASP A 324 -8.77 -10.34 -18.84
C ASP A 324 -7.90 -9.44 -17.94
N ARG A 325 -8.45 -8.36 -17.32
CA ARG A 325 -7.54 -7.28 -16.90
C ARG A 325 -7.84 -6.60 -15.56
N PHE A 326 -8.16 -7.40 -14.55
CA PHE A 326 -8.02 -6.99 -13.14
C PHE A 326 -7.66 -8.19 -12.30
#